data_bd8fe7a0ea7a47234fc0a89727c94671
#
_entry.id   bd8fe7a0ea7a47234fc0a89727c94671
#
_cell.length_a   1.000
_cell.length_b   1.000
_cell.length_c   1.000
_cell.angle_alpha   90.00
_cell.angle_beta   90.00
_cell.angle_gamma   90.00
#
_symmetry.space_group_name_H-M   'P 1'
#
loop_
_entity.id
_entity.type
_entity.pdbx_description
1 polymer ?
#
loop_
_entity_poly.entity_id
_entity_poly.type
_entity_poly.pdbx_seq_one_letter_code
_entity_poly.pdbx_strand_id
1 'polypeptide(L)'
;MAEKNNECCCTTGGSNIMILACSGGSNVGQLTNQAAVELTKEGWGRMFCLAGVGAHLSGFVQSVKDNPQVVVLDGCEIGCAKKIFEHLELPLKNYFVVTKDMQIEKTQDFDLKEDQIEKLKSMIKEKVR
;
A
#
# COMPACT_ATOMS: atom_id res chain seq x y z
N MET A 1 -1.10 17.08 23.02
CA MET A 1 -1.06 16.69 22.88
C MET A 1 -0.96 15.93 22.53
N ALA A 2 -1.04 15.84 22.28
CA ALA A 2 -0.99 15.22 21.92
C ALA A 2 -1.16 14.49 21.38
N GLU A 3 -1.26 14.48 21.30
CA GLU A 3 -1.59 14.00 20.86
C GLU A 3 -1.69 13.66 20.07
N LYS A 4 -1.70 13.93 19.90
CA LYS A 4 -1.89 13.78 19.17
C LYS A 4 -1.63 13.33 18.40
N ASN A 5 -1.18 13.29 18.23
CA ASN A 5 -0.94 12.92 17.49
C ASN A 5 -1.06 12.16 16.82
N ASN A 6 -0.99 11.92 16.82
CA ASN A 6 -1.19 11.14 16.20
C ASN A 6 -2.12 10.96 15.61
N GLU A 7 -2.58 11.09 15.98
CA GLU A 7 -3.64 10.97 15.45
C GLU A 7 -4.01 11.84 14.46
N CYS A 8 -3.71 12.74 14.57
CA CYS A 8 -4.01 13.71 13.63
C CYS A 8 -3.90 13.27 12.24
N CYS A 9 -3.05 12.44 11.93
CA CYS A 9 -2.93 11.98 10.59
C CYS A 9 -4.17 11.25 10.15
N CYS A 10 -4.90 10.75 11.06
CA CYS A 10 -6.08 9.98 10.71
C CYS A 10 -7.18 10.80 10.09
N THR A 11 -7.14 12.10 10.29
CA THR A 11 -8.21 12.94 9.80
C THR A 11 -7.82 13.73 8.59
N THR A 12 -6.61 13.60 8.13
CA THR A 12 -6.12 14.38 7.02
C THR A 12 -6.89 14.08 5.76
N GLY A 13 -7.36 15.13 5.10
CA GLY A 13 -8.03 15.00 3.83
C GLY A 13 -9.31 14.23 3.84
N GLY A 14 -9.69 13.68 4.97
CA GLY A 14 -10.92 12.93 5.05
C GLY A 14 -10.93 11.65 4.26
N SER A 15 -9.79 11.19 3.83
CA SER A 15 -9.72 9.97 3.07
C SER A 15 -9.84 8.75 3.95
N ASN A 16 -10.63 7.78 3.51
CA ASN A 16 -10.78 6.51 4.22
C ASN A 16 -10.08 5.38 3.50
N ILE A 17 -9.26 5.69 2.51
CA ILE A 17 -8.58 4.67 1.75
C ILE A 17 -7.29 4.29 2.45
N MET A 18 -7.17 3.02 2.80
CA MET A 18 -5.96 2.50 3.43
C MET A 18 -5.08 1.85 2.37
N ILE A 19 -3.78 2.16 2.39
CA ILE A 19 -2.85 1.64 1.39
C ILE A 19 -1.82 0.77 2.09
N LEU A 20 -1.70 -0.47 1.64
CA LEU A 20 -0.74 -1.42 2.19
C LEU A 20 0.21 -1.85 1.08
N ALA A 21 1.47 -1.49 1.22
CA ALA A 21 2.50 -1.79 0.23
C ALA A 21 3.45 -2.84 0.76
N CYS A 22 3.91 -3.73 -0.10
CA CYS A 22 4.83 -4.78 0.33
C CYS A 22 6.19 -4.21 0.72
N SER A 23 6.61 -3.12 0.10
CA SER A 23 7.89 -2.47 0.41
C SER A 23 9.06 -3.45 0.34
N GLY A 24 9.01 -4.36 -0.63
CA GLY A 24 10.02 -5.41 -0.72
C GLY A 24 11.37 -4.91 -1.20
N GLY A 25 12.37 -5.78 -1.09
CA GLY A 25 13.75 -5.44 -1.40
C GLY A 25 14.07 -5.55 -2.88
N SER A 26 13.43 -4.75 -3.69
CA SER A 26 13.64 -4.70 -5.12
C SER A 26 13.12 -3.36 -5.65
N ASN A 27 13.40 -3.09 -6.92
CA ASN A 27 12.86 -1.87 -7.55
C ASN A 27 11.34 -1.84 -7.47
N VAL A 28 10.69 -2.95 -7.81
CA VAL A 28 9.23 -2.99 -7.84
C VAL A 28 8.63 -2.94 -6.44
N GLY A 29 9.30 -3.57 -5.47
CA GLY A 29 8.85 -3.48 -4.08
C GLY A 29 8.93 -2.07 -3.53
N GLN A 30 10.04 -1.40 -3.78
CA GLN A 30 10.20 -0.03 -3.33
C GLN A 30 9.29 0.94 -4.09
N LEU A 31 8.97 0.60 -5.34
CA LEU A 31 8.02 1.39 -6.11
C LEU A 31 6.65 1.41 -5.42
N THR A 32 6.21 0.26 -4.89
CA THR A 32 4.94 0.22 -4.16
C THR A 32 4.99 1.14 -2.95
N ASN A 33 6.11 1.14 -2.23
CA ASN A 33 6.25 1.98 -1.06
C ASN A 33 6.23 3.46 -1.44
N GLN A 34 6.99 3.83 -2.47
CA GLN A 34 7.06 5.24 -2.87
C GLN A 34 5.71 5.75 -3.34
N ALA A 35 4.97 4.94 -4.10
CA ALA A 35 3.63 5.34 -4.53
C ALA A 35 2.73 5.55 -3.33
N ALA A 36 2.79 4.65 -2.35
CA ALA A 36 1.98 4.79 -1.14
C ALA A 36 2.32 6.06 -0.38
N VAL A 37 3.62 6.36 -0.27
CA VAL A 37 4.07 7.57 0.41
C VAL A 37 3.50 8.81 -0.28
N GLU A 38 3.64 8.86 -1.61
CA GLU A 38 3.19 10.05 -2.33
C GLU A 38 1.67 10.19 -2.31
N LEU A 39 0.94 9.11 -2.44
CA LEU A 39 -0.52 9.16 -2.34
C LEU A 39 -0.96 9.63 -0.97
N THR A 40 -0.21 9.26 0.06
CA THR A 40 -0.50 9.73 1.42
C THR A 40 -0.22 11.22 1.55
N LYS A 41 0.90 11.68 0.99
CA LYS A 41 1.26 13.10 1.05
C LYS A 41 0.25 13.95 0.29
N GLU A 42 -0.35 13.40 -0.76
CA GLU A 42 -1.38 14.12 -1.52
C GLU A 42 -2.73 14.14 -0.80
N GLY A 43 -2.89 13.35 0.24
CA GLY A 43 -4.17 13.26 0.91
C GLY A 43 -5.16 12.33 0.24
N TRP A 44 -4.71 11.58 -0.77
CA TRP A 44 -5.59 10.67 -1.48
C TRP A 44 -5.94 9.44 -0.64
N GLY A 45 -4.99 8.95 0.14
CA GLY A 45 -5.20 7.82 1.00
C GLY A 45 -4.24 7.90 2.18
N ARG A 46 -4.15 6.84 2.94
CA ARG A 46 -3.25 6.76 4.08
C ARG A 46 -2.53 5.43 4.04
N MET A 47 -1.20 5.48 4.01
CA MET A 47 -0.45 4.23 4.06
C MET A 47 -0.51 3.65 5.47
N PHE A 48 -0.48 2.32 5.52
CA PHE A 48 -0.60 1.61 6.77
C PHE A 48 0.52 0.57 6.83
N CYS A 49 0.76 0.00 8.01
CA CYS A 49 1.91 -0.87 8.23
C CYS A 49 1.58 -2.32 7.90
N LEU A 50 1.99 -2.76 6.71
CA LEU A 50 1.78 -4.15 6.34
C LEU A 50 2.53 -5.10 7.29
N ALA A 51 3.71 -4.68 7.76
CA ALA A 51 4.47 -5.52 8.69
C ALA A 51 3.69 -5.80 9.97
N GLY A 52 2.96 -4.79 10.47
CA GLY A 52 2.14 -4.99 11.66
C GLY A 52 1.01 -5.96 11.43
N VAL A 53 0.39 -5.88 10.24
CA VAL A 53 -0.64 -6.82 9.86
C VAL A 53 -0.06 -8.22 9.74
N GLY A 54 1.10 -8.32 9.07
CA GLY A 54 1.77 -9.61 8.90
C GLY A 54 2.23 -10.23 10.20
N ALA A 55 2.50 -9.41 11.20
CA ALA A 55 2.88 -9.88 12.52
C ALA A 55 1.67 -10.25 13.38
N HIS A 56 0.49 -10.16 12.81
CA HIS A 56 -0.76 -10.51 13.49
C HIS A 56 -1.04 -9.65 14.71
N LEU A 57 -0.59 -8.39 14.69
CA LEU A 57 -0.93 -7.47 15.77
C LEU A 57 -2.42 -7.17 15.69
N SER A 58 -3.14 -7.51 16.74
CA SER A 58 -4.59 -7.50 16.69
C SER A 58 -5.20 -6.15 16.31
N GLY A 59 -4.63 -5.07 16.82
CA GLY A 59 -5.14 -3.75 16.48
C GLY A 59 -4.94 -3.42 15.01
N PHE A 60 -3.81 -3.85 14.44
CA PHE A 60 -3.53 -3.60 13.03
C PHE A 60 -4.46 -4.43 12.15
N VAL A 61 -4.64 -5.70 12.50
CA VAL A 61 -5.54 -6.57 11.74
C VAL A 61 -6.97 -6.03 11.80
N GLN A 62 -7.38 -5.59 12.99
CA GLN A 62 -8.73 -5.05 13.14
C GLN A 62 -8.92 -3.79 12.32
N SER A 63 -7.89 -2.94 12.25
CA SER A 63 -7.98 -1.73 11.43
C SER A 63 -8.22 -2.04 9.97
N VAL A 64 -7.57 -3.09 9.46
CA VAL A 64 -7.80 -3.50 8.07
C VAL A 64 -9.24 -3.96 7.89
N LYS A 65 -9.73 -4.76 8.83
CA LYS A 65 -11.10 -5.27 8.74
C LYS A 65 -12.13 -4.15 8.76
N ASP A 66 -11.86 -3.12 9.54
CA ASP A 66 -12.83 -2.03 9.73
C ASP A 66 -12.80 -1.01 8.60
N ASN A 67 -11.77 -1.04 7.77
CA ASN A 67 -11.63 -0.02 6.75
C ASN A 67 -12.46 -0.39 5.51
N PRO A 68 -13.32 0.52 5.04
CA PRO A 68 -14.17 0.22 3.90
C PRO A 68 -13.43 0.09 2.58
N GLN A 69 -12.29 0.76 2.45
CA GLN A 69 -11.52 0.70 1.22
C GLN A 69 -10.06 0.44 1.53
N VAL A 70 -9.57 -0.68 1.03
CA VAL A 70 -8.18 -1.09 1.24
C VAL A 70 -7.54 -1.36 -0.12
N VAL A 71 -6.37 -0.77 -0.33
CA VAL A 71 -5.57 -0.97 -1.53
C VAL A 71 -4.33 -1.76 -1.13
N VAL A 72 -4.04 -2.83 -1.84
CA VAL A 72 -2.92 -3.70 -1.53
C VAL A 72 -1.98 -3.74 -2.72
N LEU A 73 -0.71 -3.44 -2.49
CA LEU A 73 0.29 -3.34 -3.55
C LEU A 73 1.41 -4.33 -3.32
N ASP A 74 1.60 -5.23 -4.27
CA ASP A 74 2.75 -6.11 -4.31
C ASP A 74 3.65 -5.72 -5.47
N GLY A 75 4.96 -5.83 -5.27
CA GLY A 75 5.89 -5.52 -6.33
C GLY A 75 5.98 -6.63 -7.36
N CYS A 76 5.93 -7.87 -6.93
CA CYS A 76 6.08 -9.00 -7.84
C CYS A 76 5.08 -10.09 -7.49
N GLU A 77 5.06 -11.13 -8.33
CA GLU A 77 4.05 -12.17 -8.21
C GLU A 77 4.28 -13.13 -7.05
N ILE A 78 5.40 -12.99 -6.34
CA ILE A 78 5.55 -13.73 -5.08
C ILE A 78 4.38 -13.39 -4.16
N GLY A 79 3.94 -12.14 -4.20
CA GLY A 79 2.69 -11.79 -3.55
C GLY A 79 2.76 -11.78 -2.04
N CYS A 80 3.79 -11.16 -1.47
CA CYS A 80 3.95 -11.16 -0.02
C CYS A 80 2.74 -10.55 0.68
N ALA A 81 2.24 -9.41 0.18
CA ALA A 81 1.09 -8.78 0.79
C ALA A 81 -0.17 -9.63 0.59
N LYS A 82 -0.33 -10.18 -0.60
CA LYS A 82 -1.47 -11.05 -0.87
C LYS A 82 -1.48 -12.24 0.06
N LYS A 83 -0.31 -12.85 0.30
CA LYS A 83 -0.23 -14.01 1.16
C LYS A 83 -0.55 -13.68 2.61
N ILE A 84 -0.18 -12.48 3.06
CA ILE A 84 -0.56 -12.04 4.39
C ILE A 84 -2.08 -11.98 4.51
N PHE A 85 -2.73 -11.40 3.50
CA PHE A 85 -4.19 -11.32 3.51
C PHE A 85 -4.83 -12.69 3.48
N GLU A 86 -4.29 -13.61 2.66
CA GLU A 86 -4.82 -14.96 2.60
C GLU A 86 -4.67 -15.68 3.92
N HIS A 87 -3.51 -15.54 4.54
CA HIS A 87 -3.23 -16.20 5.82
C HIS A 87 -4.19 -15.73 6.92
N LEU A 88 -4.53 -14.46 6.91
CA LEU A 88 -5.41 -13.88 7.91
C LEU A 88 -6.88 -13.89 7.48
N GLU A 89 -7.16 -14.47 6.31
CA GLU A 89 -8.52 -14.54 5.78
C GLU A 89 -9.16 -13.16 5.65
N LEU A 90 -8.32 -12.18 5.23
CA LEU A 90 -8.81 -10.84 4.97
C LEU A 90 -9.19 -10.70 3.50
N PRO A 91 -10.25 -9.95 3.20
CA PRO A 91 -10.64 -9.78 1.79
C PRO A 91 -9.61 -8.96 1.03
N LEU A 92 -9.26 -9.44 -0.16
CA LEU A 92 -8.30 -8.77 -1.02
C LEU A 92 -9.09 -8.07 -2.12
N LYS A 93 -9.25 -6.77 -2.01
CA LYS A 93 -10.15 -6.04 -2.90
C LYS A 93 -9.43 -5.32 -4.04
N ASN A 94 -8.73 -4.26 -3.73
CA ASN A 94 -8.04 -3.46 -4.76
C ASN A 94 -6.57 -3.87 -4.77
N TYR A 95 -6.28 -4.86 -5.58
CA TYR A 95 -4.95 -5.50 -5.56
C TYR A 95 -4.19 -5.24 -6.85
N PHE A 96 -2.93 -4.83 -6.70
CA PHE A 96 -2.05 -4.54 -7.83
C PHE A 96 -0.73 -5.28 -7.67
N VAL A 97 -0.20 -5.76 -8.78
CA VAL A 97 1.11 -6.39 -8.83
C VAL A 97 1.92 -5.63 -9.88
N VAL A 98 2.97 -4.94 -9.46
CA VAL A 98 3.70 -4.03 -10.36
C VAL A 98 4.28 -4.75 -11.56
N THR A 99 4.94 -5.89 -11.34
CA THR A 99 5.55 -6.61 -12.47
C THR A 99 4.51 -7.02 -13.50
N LYS A 100 3.32 -7.34 -13.05
CA LYS A 100 2.28 -7.82 -13.93
C LYS A 100 1.47 -6.66 -14.54
N ASP A 101 1.01 -5.76 -13.68
CA ASP A 101 0.10 -4.71 -14.13
C ASP A 101 0.80 -3.61 -14.89
N MET A 102 2.07 -3.37 -14.61
CA MET A 102 2.86 -2.37 -15.30
C MET A 102 3.94 -2.95 -16.19
N GLN A 103 4.11 -4.26 -16.12
CA GLN A 103 5.11 -4.97 -16.92
C GLN A 103 6.51 -4.40 -16.73
N ILE A 104 6.87 -4.18 -15.49
CA ILE A 104 8.18 -3.70 -15.09
C ILE A 104 8.97 -4.90 -14.57
N GLU A 105 10.18 -5.07 -15.07
CA GLU A 105 11.02 -6.17 -14.63
C GLU A 105 11.55 -5.93 -13.23
N LYS A 106 11.56 -6.98 -12.41
CA LYS A 106 12.09 -6.91 -11.06
C LYS A 106 13.60 -6.93 -11.09
N THR A 107 14.22 -5.93 -10.47
CA THR A 107 15.68 -5.81 -10.41
C THR A 107 16.09 -5.32 -9.03
N GLN A 108 17.41 -5.20 -8.85
CA GLN A 108 17.97 -4.63 -7.63
C GLN A 108 18.38 -3.18 -7.82
N ASP A 109 17.88 -2.53 -8.84
CA ASP A 109 18.17 -1.13 -9.09
C ASP A 109 17.17 -0.28 -8.31
N PHE A 110 17.64 0.32 -7.24
CA PHE A 110 16.76 1.07 -6.35
C PHE A 110 16.61 2.55 -6.72
N ASP A 111 17.13 2.93 -7.87
CA ASP A 111 16.90 4.28 -8.38
C ASP A 111 15.54 4.32 -9.06
N LEU A 112 14.53 4.68 -8.30
CA LEU A 112 13.16 4.67 -8.81
C LEU A 112 12.96 5.76 -9.84
N LYS A 113 12.19 5.44 -10.87
CA LYS A 113 11.94 6.36 -11.95
C LYS A 113 10.64 7.12 -11.71
N GLU A 114 10.72 8.43 -11.88
CA GLU A 114 9.58 9.31 -11.60
C GLU A 114 8.36 8.93 -12.44
N ASP A 115 8.57 8.61 -13.72
CA ASP A 115 7.46 8.28 -14.58
C ASP A 115 6.77 6.99 -14.15
N GLN A 116 7.52 6.04 -13.61
CA GLN A 116 6.93 4.80 -13.11
C GLN A 116 6.12 5.04 -11.84
N ILE A 117 6.63 5.92 -10.97
CA ILE A 117 5.90 6.28 -9.76
C ILE A 117 4.57 6.92 -10.13
N GLU A 118 4.61 7.89 -11.04
CA GLU A 118 3.40 8.60 -11.43
C GLU A 118 2.40 7.68 -12.13
N LYS A 119 2.90 6.76 -12.94
CA LYS A 119 2.01 5.83 -13.63
C LYS A 119 1.31 4.90 -12.64
N LEU A 120 2.04 4.40 -11.66
CA LEU A 120 1.43 3.52 -10.66
C LEU A 120 0.37 4.28 -9.85
N LYS A 121 0.69 5.52 -9.46
CA LYS A 121 -0.29 6.32 -8.73
C LYS A 121 -1.55 6.53 -9.55
N SER A 122 -1.40 6.82 -10.84
CA SER A 122 -2.54 7.03 -11.73
C SER A 122 -3.38 5.77 -11.86
N MET A 123 -2.74 4.63 -12.01
CA MET A 123 -3.46 3.37 -12.13
C MET A 123 -4.27 3.08 -10.87
N ILE A 124 -3.67 3.33 -9.72
CA ILE A 124 -4.38 3.11 -8.46
C ILE A 124 -5.59 4.02 -8.36
N LYS A 125 -5.41 5.30 -8.68
CA LYS A 125 -6.50 6.26 -8.57
C LYS A 125 -7.64 5.94 -9.52
N GLU A 126 -7.31 5.45 -10.72
CA GLU A 126 -8.35 5.13 -11.70
C GLU A 126 -9.18 3.93 -11.28
N LYS A 127 -8.53 2.93 -10.69
CA LYS A 127 -9.23 1.71 -10.33
C LYS A 127 -10.01 1.82 -9.03
N VAL A 128 -9.53 2.65 -8.13
CA VAL A 128 -10.13 2.77 -6.81
C VAL A 128 -10.91 4.08 -6.74
N ARG A 129 -12.20 3.96 -6.63
CA ARG A 129 -13.05 5.14 -6.62
C ARG A 129 -13.99 5.18 -5.45
#